data_6338789e4b7a776954c979e2deef2092
#
_entry.id   6338789e4b7a776954c979e2deef2092
#
_cell.length_a   1.000
_cell.length_b   1.000
_cell.length_c   1.000
_cell.angle_alpha   90.00
_cell.angle_beta   90.00
_cell.angle_gamma   90.00
#
_symmetry.space_group_name_H-M   'P 1'
#
loop_
_entity.id
_entity.type
_entity.pdbx_description
1 polymer ?
#
loop_
_entity_poly.entity_id
_entity_poly.type
_entity_poly.pdbx_seq_one_letter_code
_entity_poly.pdbx_strand_id
1 'polypeptide(L)'
;NKILIFRIDLRKPSSTYNGTTYIDTMSRKAVDKFIELTHDEYKKRCGDKIGTTIKGIFTDEPHRGHTLDDYKEVNGIATCSAAYTDDLFEEFIKRYGYDLKAMLPELFYRKDGKSVHKVKINYVDLANNLFIERFADPINDWCNENNMVFTGHVLHEDSLTAQTATQGSLMRFYPHMTYPGVDVLTEG
;
A
#
# COMPACT_ATOMS: atom_id res chain seq x y z
N ASN A 1 16.29 32.07 6.65
CA ASN A 1 15.30 31.11 7.19
C ASN A 1 14.51 30.53 6.02
N LYS A 2 14.37 29.19 5.98
CA LYS A 2 13.52 28.49 5.01
C LYS A 2 12.24 28.06 5.73
N ILE A 3 11.09 28.17 5.04
CA ILE A 3 9.81 27.63 5.48
C ILE A 3 9.55 26.39 4.64
N LEU A 4 9.23 25.29 5.29
CA LEU A 4 8.83 24.04 4.62
C LEU A 4 7.32 23.89 4.77
N ILE A 5 6.64 23.60 3.65
CA ILE A 5 5.20 23.39 3.61
C ILE A 5 4.97 21.96 3.14
N PHE A 6 4.27 21.19 3.96
CA PHE A 6 3.81 19.83 3.64
C PHE A 6 2.31 19.89 3.46
N ARG A 7 1.83 19.22 2.39
CA ARG A 7 0.40 19.19 2.08
C ARG A 7 -0.03 17.76 1.77
N ILE A 8 -1.29 17.48 2.02
CA ILE A 8 -1.94 16.24 1.59
C ILE A 8 -2.60 16.53 0.25
N ASP A 9 -2.20 15.78 -0.77
CA ASP A 9 -2.78 15.88 -2.11
C ASP A 9 -3.67 14.65 -2.37
N LEU A 10 -4.92 14.90 -2.73
CA LEU A 10 -5.79 13.84 -3.24
C LEU A 10 -5.41 13.54 -4.70
N ARG A 11 -5.28 12.26 -5.02
CA ARG A 11 -5.03 11.84 -6.40
C ARG A 11 -6.20 12.20 -7.28
N LYS A 12 -5.89 12.70 -8.47
CA LYS A 12 -6.92 13.01 -9.48
C LYS A 12 -7.46 11.72 -10.11
N PRO A 13 -8.73 11.72 -10.55
CA PRO A 13 -9.26 10.64 -11.37
C PRO A 13 -8.40 10.38 -12.60
N SER A 14 -8.26 9.11 -12.97
CA SER A 14 -7.45 8.66 -14.09
C SER A 14 -8.23 7.66 -14.93
N SER A 15 -7.97 7.65 -16.25
CA SER A 15 -8.52 6.64 -17.15
C SER A 15 -8.08 5.21 -16.80
N THR A 16 -6.91 5.05 -16.18
CA THR A 16 -6.42 3.78 -15.65
C THR A 16 -7.39 3.17 -14.63
N TYR A 17 -8.11 4.02 -13.88
CA TYR A 17 -9.08 3.61 -12.88
C TYR A 17 -10.52 3.97 -13.29
N ASN A 18 -10.85 3.82 -14.58
CA ASN A 18 -12.19 4.12 -15.12
C ASN A 18 -12.73 5.51 -14.77
N GLY A 19 -11.85 6.53 -14.79
CA GLY A 19 -12.23 7.90 -14.43
C GLY A 19 -12.41 8.13 -12.92
N THR A 20 -11.97 7.20 -12.08
CA THR A 20 -11.96 7.32 -10.62
C THR A 20 -10.54 7.38 -10.06
N THR A 21 -10.37 7.26 -8.76
CA THR A 21 -9.08 7.21 -8.07
C THR A 21 -8.80 5.78 -7.59
N TYR A 22 -7.52 5.48 -7.38
CA TYR A 22 -7.12 4.24 -6.71
C TYR A 22 -7.54 4.27 -5.24
N ILE A 23 -7.89 3.10 -4.71
CA ILE A 23 -8.29 2.95 -3.30
C ILE A 23 -7.11 3.21 -2.35
N ASP A 24 -7.39 3.75 -1.17
CA ASP A 24 -6.44 3.79 -0.06
C ASP A 24 -6.36 2.39 0.59
N THR A 25 -5.36 1.63 0.19
CA THR A 25 -5.10 0.27 0.70
C THR A 25 -4.56 0.22 2.14
N MET A 26 -4.17 1.38 2.68
CA MET A 26 -3.80 1.53 4.10
C MET A 26 -4.97 1.97 4.98
N SER A 27 -6.17 2.18 4.41
CA SER A 27 -7.39 2.50 5.14
C SER A 27 -8.28 1.28 5.28
N ARG A 28 -8.41 0.74 6.50
CA ARG A 28 -9.31 -0.39 6.77
C ARG A 28 -10.73 -0.10 6.32
N LYS A 29 -11.25 1.09 6.59
CA LYS A 29 -12.60 1.51 6.18
C LYS A 29 -12.78 1.48 4.65
N ALA A 30 -11.77 1.90 3.88
CA ALA A 30 -11.83 1.88 2.43
C ALA A 30 -11.80 0.45 1.88
N VAL A 31 -10.97 -0.41 2.47
CA VAL A 31 -10.86 -1.82 2.07
C VAL A 31 -12.11 -2.62 2.46
N ASP A 32 -12.68 -2.39 3.64
CA ASP A 32 -13.97 -3.01 4.02
C ASP A 32 -15.07 -2.64 3.02
N LYS A 33 -15.10 -1.37 2.58
CA LYS A 33 -16.06 -0.94 1.55
C LYS A 33 -15.78 -1.56 0.18
N PHE A 34 -14.53 -1.76 -0.16
CA PHE A 34 -14.13 -2.48 -1.37
C PHE A 34 -14.61 -3.95 -1.34
N ILE A 35 -14.41 -4.63 -0.21
CA ILE A 35 -14.88 -6.02 -0.04
C ILE A 35 -16.41 -6.07 -0.14
N GLU A 36 -17.13 -5.19 0.53
CA GLU A 36 -18.59 -5.09 0.45
C GLU A 36 -19.09 -4.93 -1.01
N LEU A 37 -18.48 -4.01 -1.76
CA LEU A 37 -18.94 -3.68 -3.12
C LEU A 37 -18.48 -4.68 -4.19
N THR A 38 -17.48 -5.50 -3.92
CA THR A 38 -16.93 -6.47 -4.87
C THR A 38 -17.14 -7.90 -4.40
N HIS A 39 -16.45 -8.33 -3.37
CA HIS A 39 -16.42 -9.71 -2.89
C HIS A 39 -17.81 -10.18 -2.40
N ASP A 40 -18.49 -9.39 -1.59
CA ASP A 40 -19.83 -9.72 -1.10
C ASP A 40 -20.87 -9.70 -2.21
N GLU A 41 -20.73 -8.80 -3.21
CA GLU A 41 -21.60 -8.83 -4.38
C GLU A 41 -21.35 -10.06 -5.26
N TYR A 42 -20.12 -10.54 -5.41
CA TYR A 42 -19.85 -11.83 -6.05
C TYR A 42 -20.48 -12.98 -5.27
N LYS A 43 -20.31 -13.02 -3.95
CA LYS A 43 -20.92 -14.04 -3.09
C LYS A 43 -22.44 -14.05 -3.24
N LYS A 44 -23.07 -12.89 -3.20
CA LYS A 44 -24.52 -12.74 -3.36
C LYS A 44 -25.03 -13.23 -4.72
N ARG A 45 -24.29 -12.94 -5.81
CA ARG A 45 -24.72 -13.27 -7.18
C ARG A 45 -24.37 -14.70 -7.58
N CYS A 46 -23.26 -15.23 -7.09
CA CYS A 46 -22.76 -16.55 -7.46
C CYS A 46 -23.21 -17.67 -6.51
N GLY A 47 -23.66 -17.33 -5.30
CA GLY A 47 -24.25 -18.26 -4.34
C GLY A 47 -23.35 -19.45 -4.03
N ASP A 48 -23.86 -20.65 -4.25
CA ASP A 48 -23.19 -21.93 -4.00
C ASP A 48 -21.94 -22.19 -4.87
N LYS A 49 -21.71 -21.38 -5.89
CA LYS A 49 -20.49 -21.47 -6.72
C LYS A 49 -19.26 -20.92 -6.02
N ILE A 50 -19.43 -20.05 -5.01
CA ILE A 50 -18.34 -19.53 -4.19
C ILE A 50 -17.73 -20.69 -3.38
N GLY A 51 -16.42 -20.83 -3.41
CA GLY A 51 -15.67 -21.90 -2.76
C GLY A 51 -15.80 -23.28 -3.44
N THR A 52 -16.66 -23.42 -4.45
CA THR A 52 -16.86 -24.67 -5.21
C THR A 52 -16.37 -24.55 -6.64
N THR A 53 -17.02 -23.80 -7.49
CA THR A 53 -16.62 -23.51 -8.87
C THR A 53 -15.66 -22.31 -8.92
N ILE A 54 -15.96 -21.23 -8.19
CA ILE A 54 -15.09 -20.08 -8.02
C ILE A 54 -14.21 -20.36 -6.81
N LYS A 55 -12.95 -20.68 -7.09
CA LYS A 55 -12.00 -21.20 -6.09
C LYS A 55 -11.21 -20.15 -5.34
N GLY A 56 -11.15 -18.92 -5.84
CA GLY A 56 -10.29 -17.91 -5.24
C GLY A 56 -10.52 -16.50 -5.78
N ILE A 57 -9.83 -15.58 -5.14
CA ILE A 57 -9.68 -14.19 -5.56
C ILE A 57 -8.23 -13.99 -6.01
N PHE A 58 -8.07 -13.38 -7.17
CA PHE A 58 -6.78 -12.96 -7.69
C PHE A 58 -6.68 -11.44 -7.58
N THR A 59 -5.63 -10.94 -6.94
CA THR A 59 -5.31 -9.51 -6.92
C THR A 59 -4.16 -9.21 -7.86
N ASP A 60 -4.38 -8.24 -8.73
CA ASP A 60 -3.44 -7.80 -9.74
C ASP A 60 -2.77 -6.50 -9.31
N GLU A 61 -1.49 -6.57 -9.00
CA GLU A 61 -0.62 -5.44 -8.63
C GLU A 61 -1.16 -4.48 -7.53
N PRO A 62 -1.70 -4.98 -6.40
CA PRO A 62 -2.07 -4.09 -5.32
C PRO A 62 -0.84 -3.39 -4.74
N HIS A 63 -1.01 -2.13 -4.36
CA HIS A 63 0.07 -1.32 -3.81
C HIS A 63 -0.46 -0.27 -2.83
N ARG A 64 0.39 0.28 -1.99
CA ARG A 64 0.04 1.37 -1.06
C ARG A 64 0.33 2.77 -1.61
N GLY A 65 0.76 2.86 -2.85
CA GLY A 65 1.22 4.10 -3.48
C GLY A 65 2.73 4.27 -3.40
N HIS A 66 3.25 5.14 -4.25
CA HIS A 66 4.69 5.45 -4.29
C HIS A 66 5.13 6.18 -3.03
N THR A 67 6.33 5.88 -2.58
CA THR A 67 6.89 6.41 -1.35
C THR A 67 8.36 6.74 -1.51
N LEU A 68 8.71 8.02 -1.40
CA LEU A 68 10.08 8.53 -1.30
C LEU A 68 11.03 8.13 -2.45
N ASP A 69 10.48 7.69 -3.58
CA ASP A 69 11.22 7.11 -4.69
C ASP A 69 11.94 8.15 -5.55
N ASP A 70 11.38 9.32 -5.72
CA ASP A 70 11.97 10.36 -6.60
C ASP A 70 12.20 11.68 -5.87
N TYR A 71 13.15 11.69 -4.94
CA TYR A 71 13.56 12.96 -4.38
C TYR A 71 14.24 13.82 -5.45
N LYS A 72 13.51 14.83 -5.92
CA LYS A 72 14.06 15.91 -6.74
C LYS A 72 13.78 17.22 -6.02
N GLU A 73 14.76 18.10 -5.98
CA GLU A 73 14.57 19.47 -5.55
C GLU A 73 14.52 20.37 -6.77
N VAL A 74 13.36 20.97 -7.04
CA VAL A 74 13.16 21.95 -8.12
C VAL A 74 12.83 23.29 -7.48
N ASN A 75 13.70 24.27 -7.68
CA ASN A 75 13.56 25.62 -7.10
C ASN A 75 13.39 25.61 -5.55
N GLY A 76 14.08 24.71 -4.87
CA GLY A 76 13.98 24.56 -3.42
C GLY A 76 12.74 23.83 -2.93
N ILE A 77 11.98 23.22 -3.82
CA ILE A 77 10.80 22.42 -3.50
C ILE A 77 11.12 20.95 -3.69
N ALA A 78 10.97 20.16 -2.63
CA ALA A 78 11.02 18.71 -2.73
C ALA A 78 9.81 18.22 -3.53
N THR A 79 10.06 17.39 -4.54
CA THR A 79 9.01 16.84 -5.41
C THR A 79 8.62 15.42 -5.04
N CYS A 80 9.33 14.81 -4.09
CA CYS A 80 8.96 13.48 -3.60
C CYS A 80 7.68 13.52 -2.77
N SER A 81 6.91 12.45 -2.84
CA SER A 81 5.70 12.26 -2.05
C SER A 81 5.85 11.05 -1.12
N ALA A 82 5.00 10.98 -0.14
CA ALA A 82 4.87 9.84 0.75
C ALA A 82 3.41 9.40 0.77
N ALA A 83 3.17 8.09 0.76
CA ALA A 83 1.81 7.55 0.88
C ALA A 83 1.20 8.00 2.21
N TYR A 84 -0.08 8.32 2.19
CA TYR A 84 -0.82 8.87 3.33
C TYR A 84 -2.15 8.14 3.49
N THR A 85 -2.55 7.95 4.74
CA THR A 85 -3.88 7.54 5.16
C THR A 85 -4.30 8.39 6.37
N ASP A 86 -5.59 8.53 6.63
CA ASP A 86 -6.12 9.52 7.58
C ASP A 86 -5.55 9.39 9.00
N ASP A 87 -5.30 8.19 9.48
CA ASP A 87 -4.77 7.89 10.81
C ASP A 87 -3.26 7.56 10.84
N LEU A 88 -2.53 7.90 9.76
CA LEU A 88 -1.10 7.60 9.64
C LEU A 88 -0.27 8.12 10.81
N PHE A 89 -0.54 9.33 11.26
CA PHE A 89 0.24 9.98 12.32
C PHE A 89 -0.04 9.35 13.69
N GLU A 90 -1.28 9.00 13.96
CA GLU A 90 -1.71 8.33 15.20
C GLU A 90 -1.09 6.93 15.28
N GLU A 91 -1.16 6.15 14.20
CA GLU A 91 -0.55 4.83 14.13
C GLU A 91 0.98 4.90 14.24
N PHE A 92 1.59 5.93 13.69
CA PHE A 92 3.03 6.13 13.82
C PHE A 92 3.46 6.38 15.28
N ILE A 93 2.76 7.28 15.98
CA ILE A 93 3.02 7.55 17.40
C ILE A 93 2.82 6.27 18.23
N LYS A 94 1.73 5.55 17.99
CA LYS A 94 1.40 4.31 18.68
C LYS A 94 2.50 3.24 18.56
N ARG A 95 3.11 3.11 17.36
CA ARG A 95 4.12 2.08 17.08
C ARG A 95 5.54 2.47 17.46
N TYR A 96 5.89 3.74 17.27
CA TYR A 96 7.30 4.16 17.41
C TYR A 96 7.55 5.14 18.55
N GLY A 97 6.49 5.66 19.21
CA GLY A 97 6.59 6.47 20.41
C GLY A 97 7.04 7.92 20.19
N TYR A 98 6.97 8.43 18.94
CA TYR A 98 7.28 9.83 18.63
C TYR A 98 6.43 10.37 17.48
N ASP A 99 6.30 11.70 17.39
CA ASP A 99 5.42 12.36 16.42
C ASP A 99 6.11 12.48 15.03
N LEU A 100 5.55 11.81 14.03
CA LEU A 100 6.00 11.94 12.65
C LEU A 100 5.79 13.34 12.07
N LYS A 101 4.75 14.10 12.51
CA LYS A 101 4.51 15.46 12.02
C LYS A 101 5.70 16.37 12.34
N ALA A 102 6.26 16.23 13.52
CA ALA A 102 7.45 16.99 13.93
C ALA A 102 8.70 16.57 13.12
N MET A 103 8.70 15.37 12.55
CA MET A 103 9.82 14.77 11.83
C MET A 103 9.63 14.77 10.28
N LEU A 104 8.59 15.43 9.76
CA LEU A 104 8.38 15.51 8.30
C LEU A 104 9.59 16.05 7.53
N PRO A 105 10.34 17.05 8.00
CA PRO A 105 11.57 17.44 7.32
C PRO A 105 12.57 16.28 7.18
N GLU A 106 12.75 15.44 8.20
CA GLU A 106 13.63 14.29 8.13
C GLU A 106 13.08 13.18 7.24
N LEU A 107 11.76 13.06 7.09
CA LEU A 107 11.15 12.11 6.18
C LEU A 107 11.51 12.39 4.72
N PHE A 108 11.48 13.65 4.31
CA PHE A 108 11.66 14.05 2.91
C PHE A 108 13.09 14.42 2.54
N TYR A 109 13.90 14.87 3.49
CA TYR A 109 15.25 15.35 3.23
C TYR A 109 16.33 14.35 3.73
N ARG A 110 17.57 14.57 3.27
CA ARG A 110 18.72 13.86 3.82
C ARG A 110 19.08 14.46 5.16
N LYS A 111 19.40 13.61 6.13
CA LYS A 111 19.91 14.00 7.44
C LYS A 111 21.40 13.68 7.50
N ASP A 112 22.24 14.68 7.78
CA ASP A 112 23.70 14.54 7.85
C ASP A 112 24.29 13.85 6.60
N GLY A 113 23.76 14.21 5.42
CA GLY A 113 24.16 13.62 4.15
C GLY A 113 23.63 12.19 3.88
N LYS A 114 22.97 11.57 4.86
CA LYS A 114 22.41 10.21 4.73
C LYS A 114 20.97 10.24 4.19
N SER A 115 20.70 9.42 3.20
CA SER A 115 19.34 9.24 2.64
C SER A 115 18.47 8.28 3.46
N VAL A 116 19.10 7.35 4.18
CA VAL A 116 18.41 6.36 5.03
C VAL A 116 18.71 6.64 6.49
N HIS A 117 17.67 6.76 7.30
CA HIS A 117 17.75 7.01 8.74
C HIS A 117 16.44 6.57 9.43
N LYS A 118 16.43 6.61 10.76
CA LYS A 118 15.35 6.04 11.60
C LYS A 118 13.94 6.44 11.17
N VAL A 119 13.69 7.73 10.88
CA VAL A 119 12.34 8.22 10.54
C VAL A 119 11.85 7.59 9.23
N LYS A 120 12.70 7.51 8.20
CA LYS A 120 12.36 6.88 6.92
C LYS A 120 12.11 5.38 7.07
N ILE A 121 12.96 4.70 7.84
CA ILE A 121 12.81 3.26 8.10
C ILE A 121 11.48 3.00 8.80
N ASN A 122 11.17 3.73 9.87
CA ASN A 122 9.93 3.58 10.62
C ASN A 122 8.69 3.91 9.78
N TYR A 123 8.77 4.95 8.93
CA TYR A 123 7.66 5.30 8.04
C TYR A 123 7.40 4.18 7.01
N VAL A 124 8.43 3.67 6.34
CA VAL A 124 8.29 2.59 5.35
C VAL A 124 7.79 1.32 6.03
N ASP A 125 8.29 1.00 7.22
CA ASP A 125 7.82 -0.15 8.01
C ASP A 125 6.35 0.00 8.40
N LEU A 126 5.92 1.19 8.88
CA LEU A 126 4.51 1.45 9.17
C LEU A 126 3.64 1.28 7.92
N ALA A 127 3.99 1.94 6.82
CA ALA A 127 3.20 1.89 5.60
C ALA A 127 3.05 0.46 5.06
N ASN A 128 4.13 -0.36 5.16
CA ASN A 128 4.08 -1.77 4.81
C ASN A 128 3.16 -2.58 5.75
N ASN A 129 3.26 -2.34 7.06
CA ASN A 129 2.39 -3.02 8.03
C ASN A 129 0.92 -2.66 7.81
N LEU A 130 0.60 -1.38 7.62
CA LEU A 130 -0.77 -0.94 7.37
C LEU A 130 -1.34 -1.55 6.08
N PHE A 131 -0.53 -1.64 5.02
CA PHE A 131 -0.93 -2.29 3.79
C PHE A 131 -1.27 -3.77 3.98
N ILE A 132 -0.44 -4.50 4.72
CA ILE A 132 -0.69 -5.91 5.04
C ILE A 132 -1.95 -6.06 5.91
N GLU A 133 -1.97 -5.40 7.07
CA GLU A 133 -3.01 -5.54 8.08
C GLU A 133 -4.39 -5.05 7.62
N ARG A 134 -4.42 -4.10 6.68
CA ARG A 134 -5.66 -3.43 6.27
C ARG A 134 -6.12 -3.80 4.87
N PHE A 135 -5.27 -4.41 4.04
CA PHE A 135 -5.60 -4.89 2.71
C PHE A 135 -5.46 -6.41 2.59
N ALA A 136 -4.27 -6.96 2.81
CA ALA A 136 -4.03 -8.38 2.60
C ALA A 136 -4.83 -9.25 3.59
N ASP A 137 -4.76 -8.96 4.89
CA ASP A 137 -5.43 -9.73 5.92
C ASP A 137 -6.95 -9.77 5.73
N PRO A 138 -7.67 -8.63 5.54
CA PRO A 138 -9.11 -8.68 5.35
C PRO A 138 -9.57 -9.46 4.12
N ILE A 139 -8.80 -9.41 3.02
CA ILE A 139 -9.12 -10.18 1.83
C ILE A 139 -8.87 -11.68 2.05
N ASN A 140 -7.75 -12.03 2.70
CA ASN A 140 -7.44 -13.40 3.05
C ASN A 140 -8.47 -13.99 4.03
N ASP A 141 -8.88 -13.22 5.03
CA ASP A 141 -9.91 -13.62 5.99
C ASP A 141 -11.24 -13.88 5.27
N TRP A 142 -11.66 -12.95 4.40
CA TRP A 142 -12.86 -13.14 3.59
C TRP A 142 -12.78 -14.40 2.71
N CYS A 143 -11.63 -14.66 2.08
CA CYS A 143 -11.42 -15.87 1.29
C CYS A 143 -11.55 -17.13 2.16
N ASN A 144 -10.88 -17.16 3.32
CA ASN A 144 -10.94 -18.29 4.24
C ASN A 144 -12.36 -18.57 4.73
N GLU A 145 -13.12 -17.53 5.11
CA GLU A 145 -14.52 -17.65 5.53
C GLU A 145 -15.44 -18.20 4.44
N ASN A 146 -15.06 -18.04 3.19
CA ASN A 146 -15.85 -18.48 2.03
C ASN A 146 -15.27 -19.73 1.32
N ASN A 147 -14.35 -20.45 1.99
CA ASN A 147 -13.67 -21.63 1.44
C ASN A 147 -12.99 -21.34 0.08
N MET A 148 -12.39 -20.18 -0.03
CA MET A 148 -11.67 -19.71 -1.21
C MET A 148 -10.19 -19.49 -0.91
N VAL A 149 -9.39 -19.39 -1.95
CA VAL A 149 -7.97 -19.03 -1.85
C VAL A 149 -7.75 -17.57 -2.21
N PHE A 150 -6.80 -16.93 -1.55
CA PHE A 150 -6.28 -15.62 -1.91
C PHE A 150 -4.96 -15.80 -2.68
N THR A 151 -4.89 -15.30 -3.89
CA THR A 151 -3.72 -15.38 -4.76
C THR A 151 -3.53 -14.09 -5.55
N GLY A 152 -2.44 -13.99 -6.29
CA GLY A 152 -2.09 -12.84 -7.11
C GLY A 152 -0.63 -12.46 -6.94
N HIS A 153 -0.27 -11.29 -7.37
CA HIS A 153 1.06 -10.70 -7.22
C HIS A 153 0.91 -9.21 -6.88
N VAL A 154 2.00 -8.58 -6.46
CA VAL A 154 2.02 -7.18 -6.04
C VAL A 154 2.84 -6.33 -7.02
N LEU A 155 2.67 -5.03 -7.01
CA LEU A 155 3.32 -4.13 -7.95
C LEU A 155 4.84 -4.06 -7.73
N HIS A 156 5.62 -4.06 -8.81
CA HIS A 156 7.08 -3.87 -8.81
C HIS A 156 7.86 -4.90 -7.98
N GLU A 157 7.84 -6.14 -8.44
CA GLU A 157 8.52 -7.26 -7.81
C GLU A 157 10.00 -7.37 -8.19
N ASP A 158 10.43 -6.65 -9.21
CA ASP A 158 11.69 -6.78 -9.94
C ASP A 158 12.94 -6.42 -9.11
N SER A 159 12.84 -5.48 -8.17
CA SER A 159 13.98 -5.08 -7.36
C SER A 159 13.60 -4.68 -5.93
N LEU A 160 14.52 -4.81 -4.98
CA LEU A 160 14.29 -4.40 -3.59
C LEU A 160 13.98 -2.90 -3.47
N THR A 161 14.54 -2.07 -4.35
CA THR A 161 14.26 -0.63 -4.38
C THR A 161 12.84 -0.37 -4.84
N ALA A 162 12.40 -1.00 -5.93
CA ALA A 162 11.04 -0.86 -6.44
C ALA A 162 10.00 -1.39 -5.45
N GLN A 163 10.24 -2.55 -4.84
CA GLN A 163 9.41 -3.10 -3.76
C GLN A 163 9.25 -2.10 -2.61
N THR A 164 10.37 -1.54 -2.11
CA THR A 164 10.34 -0.59 -0.99
C THR A 164 9.54 0.66 -1.33
N ALA A 165 9.64 1.14 -2.56
CA ALA A 165 8.95 2.35 -3.02
C ALA A 165 7.42 2.19 -3.10
N THR A 166 6.91 1.00 -3.43
CA THR A 166 5.49 0.81 -3.75
C THR A 166 4.69 0.02 -2.72
N GLN A 167 5.28 -0.98 -2.11
CA GLN A 167 4.55 -1.93 -1.26
C GLN A 167 5.29 -2.33 0.02
N GLY A 168 6.60 -2.19 0.07
CA GLY A 168 7.46 -2.67 1.13
C GLY A 168 8.15 -3.98 0.75
N SER A 169 8.17 -4.96 1.64
CA SER A 169 8.78 -6.26 1.38
C SER A 169 7.76 -7.28 0.88
N LEU A 170 7.99 -7.87 -0.29
CA LEU A 170 7.21 -9.00 -0.81
C LEU A 170 7.18 -10.16 0.18
N MET A 171 8.33 -10.49 0.74
CA MET A 171 8.44 -11.63 1.67
C MET A 171 7.65 -11.41 2.97
N ARG A 172 7.26 -10.18 3.27
CA ARG A 172 6.34 -9.89 4.38
C ARG A 172 4.87 -9.96 3.96
N PHE A 173 4.58 -9.73 2.69
CA PHE A 173 3.23 -9.78 2.16
C PHE A 173 2.78 -11.23 1.84
N TYR A 174 3.65 -12.04 1.26
CA TYR A 174 3.33 -13.40 0.81
C TYR A 174 2.74 -14.35 1.87
N PRO A 175 3.13 -14.31 3.16
CA PRO A 175 2.49 -15.14 4.18
C PRO A 175 0.99 -14.88 4.38
N HIS A 176 0.49 -13.74 3.89
CA HIS A 176 -0.91 -13.34 3.95
C HIS A 176 -1.71 -13.76 2.71
N MET A 177 -1.08 -14.45 1.75
CA MET A 177 -1.73 -15.09 0.61
C MET A 177 -1.75 -16.60 0.77
N THR A 178 -2.82 -17.25 0.31
CA THR A 178 -2.87 -18.72 0.26
C THR A 178 -1.85 -19.26 -0.74
N TYR A 179 -1.79 -18.65 -1.92
CA TYR A 179 -0.83 -18.96 -2.98
C TYR A 179 -0.21 -17.66 -3.50
N PRO A 180 0.95 -17.26 -3.00
CA PRO A 180 1.65 -16.10 -3.53
C PRO A 180 2.11 -16.37 -4.96
N GLY A 181 1.95 -15.36 -5.82
CA GLY A 181 2.39 -15.37 -7.21
C GLY A 181 3.47 -14.34 -7.46
N VAL A 182 4.11 -14.49 -8.61
CA VAL A 182 5.06 -13.53 -9.17
C VAL A 182 4.68 -13.28 -10.62
N ASP A 183 4.60 -12.03 -11.03
CA ASP A 183 4.44 -11.69 -12.44
C ASP A 183 5.78 -11.84 -13.15
N VAL A 184 5.84 -12.67 -14.16
CA VAL A 184 7.04 -12.90 -14.97
C VAL A 184 6.88 -12.17 -16.29
N LEU A 185 7.31 -10.91 -16.31
CA LEU A 185 7.40 -10.16 -17.55
C LEU A 185 8.68 -10.58 -18.28
N THR A 186 8.53 -11.37 -19.31
CA THR A 186 9.65 -11.76 -20.19
C THR A 186 9.82 -10.71 -21.27
N GLU A 187 11.01 -10.14 -21.37
CA GLU A 187 11.40 -9.45 -22.60
C GLU A 187 11.55 -10.53 -23.70
N GLY A 188 10.76 -10.34 -24.76
CA GLY A 188 10.82 -11.19 -25.95
C GLY A 188 12.07 -10.90 -26.79
#